data_906e0b25f6af1d9afdd0aee5dec7a786
#
_entry.id   906e0b25f6af1d9afdd0aee5dec7a786
#
_cell.length_a   1.000
_cell.length_b   1.000
_cell.length_c   1.000
_cell.angle_alpha   90.00
_cell.angle_beta   90.00
_cell.angle_gamma   90.00
#
_symmetry.space_group_name_H-M   'P 1'
#
loop_
_entity.id
_entity.type
_entity.pdbx_description
1 polymer ?
#
loop_
_entity_poly.entity_id
_entity_poly.type
_entity_poly.pdbx_seq_one_letter_code
_entity_poly.pdbx_strand_id
1 'polypeptide(L)'
;MKNFIIVCFLLLTPSLSNADLSIFTCEPEWSTLAEVIGGTNVKTSSATNPLQDPHYIQARPSLISKVGRADLIVCSGAQLEIGWLPMLLRKGNNPDVLPGSAGFLEASMYVKRLDIAVSSDRSQGDVHPQGNPHVQTNPHNILLVAKAMTERMAQLDPGHANDYQQRLLDFSHNWSKAIVAWEKRASDLRGKRVISHHKSWIYLQDWLGLEEVATLEPVSGVPPTATHLADLLNRFGGNNGADFIIRAPFQSAKPSKWLSERTGIPAVLLPLTVGGTDQATDLYKWFDDMLNRLLSTEGT
;
A
#
# COMPACT_ATOMS: atom_id res chain seq x y z
N MET A 1 -21.72 74.24 -16.82
CA MET A 1 -22.04 72.80 -16.87
C MET A 1 -20.74 72.07 -16.61
N LYS A 2 -20.55 71.45 -15.41
CA LYS A 2 -19.32 70.67 -15.05
C LYS A 2 -19.58 69.21 -15.31
N ASN A 3 -18.87 68.65 -16.29
CA ASN A 3 -18.93 67.19 -16.56
C ASN A 3 -18.09 66.44 -15.52
N PHE A 4 -18.75 65.60 -14.72
CA PHE A 4 -18.11 64.70 -13.79
C PHE A 4 -17.84 63.34 -14.56
N ILE A 5 -16.59 63.07 -14.83
CA ILE A 5 -16.16 61.76 -15.39
C ILE A 5 -15.99 60.79 -14.23
N ILE A 6 -16.90 59.82 -14.11
CA ILE A 6 -16.78 58.70 -13.19
C ILE A 6 -15.83 57.66 -13.82
N VAL A 7 -14.60 57.56 -13.30
CA VAL A 7 -13.67 56.51 -13.67
C VAL A 7 -13.99 55.26 -12.83
N CYS A 8 -14.60 54.26 -13.47
CA CYS A 8 -14.86 52.98 -12.84
C CYS A 8 -13.55 52.15 -12.82
N PHE A 9 -12.94 52.06 -11.65
CA PHE A 9 -11.77 51.19 -11.42
C PHE A 9 -12.26 49.72 -11.35
N LEU A 10 -12.12 48.98 -12.44
CA LEU A 10 -12.28 47.52 -12.41
C LEU A 10 -11.12 46.91 -11.59
N LEU A 11 -11.40 46.50 -10.37
CA LEU A 11 -10.52 45.67 -9.57
C LEU A 11 -10.44 44.28 -10.23
N LEU A 12 -9.42 44.06 -11.07
CA LEU A 12 -9.00 42.75 -11.52
C LEU A 12 -8.42 42.03 -10.29
N THR A 13 -9.24 41.22 -9.61
CA THR A 13 -8.73 40.26 -8.65
C THR A 13 -7.96 39.22 -9.43
N PRO A 14 -6.65 39.02 -9.18
CA PRO A 14 -5.92 37.92 -9.77
C PRO A 14 -6.59 36.63 -9.28
N SER A 15 -7.14 35.84 -10.21
CA SER A 15 -7.45 34.44 -9.92
C SER A 15 -6.11 33.75 -9.63
N LEU A 16 -5.83 33.47 -8.36
CA LEU A 16 -4.76 32.58 -7.97
C LEU A 16 -5.12 31.23 -8.59
N SER A 17 -4.55 30.94 -9.75
CA SER A 17 -4.50 29.57 -10.28
C SER A 17 -3.63 28.80 -9.28
N ASN A 18 -4.28 28.12 -8.33
CA ASN A 18 -3.57 27.16 -7.51
C ASN A 18 -3.07 26.07 -8.44
N ALA A 19 -1.75 25.86 -8.45
CA ALA A 19 -1.17 24.71 -9.12
C ALA A 19 -1.64 23.46 -8.38
N ASP A 20 -1.94 22.38 -9.12
CA ASP A 20 -2.33 21.11 -8.52
C ASP A 20 -1.27 20.64 -7.53
N LEU A 21 -1.68 20.15 -6.36
CA LEU A 21 -0.79 19.60 -5.35
C LEU A 21 -0.05 18.36 -5.92
N SER A 22 1.27 18.44 -5.99
CA SER A 22 2.12 17.36 -6.55
C SER A 22 2.43 16.32 -5.49
N ILE A 23 1.88 15.12 -5.62
CA ILE A 23 2.04 14.04 -4.65
C ILE A 23 2.92 12.92 -5.25
N PHE A 24 4.04 12.67 -4.60
CA PHE A 24 4.88 11.50 -4.89
C PHE A 24 4.54 10.40 -3.90
N THR A 25 4.22 9.20 -4.39
CA THR A 25 3.95 8.05 -3.54
C THR A 25 5.02 6.98 -3.73
N CYS A 26 5.29 6.21 -2.70
CA CYS A 26 6.20 5.09 -2.80
C CYS A 26 5.52 3.91 -3.51
N GLU A 27 4.27 3.60 -3.18
CA GLU A 27 3.51 2.48 -3.72
C GLU A 27 2.20 2.96 -4.41
N PRO A 28 1.66 2.15 -5.36
CA PRO A 28 0.49 2.51 -6.17
C PRO A 28 -0.80 2.74 -5.38
N GLU A 29 -1.04 1.99 -4.29
CA GLU A 29 -2.23 2.14 -3.46
C GLU A 29 -2.34 3.54 -2.86
N TRP A 30 -1.22 4.14 -2.46
CA TRP A 30 -1.19 5.51 -1.93
C TRP A 30 -1.44 6.54 -3.02
N SER A 31 -0.99 6.27 -4.25
CA SER A 31 -1.31 7.11 -5.41
C SER A 31 -2.81 7.12 -5.68
N THR A 32 -3.40 5.93 -5.73
CA THR A 32 -4.85 5.78 -5.95
C THR A 32 -5.67 6.42 -4.83
N LEU A 33 -5.24 6.26 -3.56
CA LEU A 33 -5.91 6.91 -2.43
C LEU A 33 -5.81 8.44 -2.51
N ALA A 34 -4.63 8.98 -2.86
CA ALA A 34 -4.44 10.40 -3.06
C ALA A 34 -5.34 10.97 -4.18
N GLU A 35 -5.51 10.22 -5.28
CA GLU A 35 -6.42 10.58 -6.37
C GLU A 35 -7.88 10.57 -5.96
N VAL A 36 -8.30 9.58 -5.16
CA VAL A 36 -9.67 9.51 -4.61
C VAL A 36 -9.98 10.72 -3.73
N ILE A 37 -9.05 11.11 -2.85
CA ILE A 37 -9.23 12.25 -1.95
C ILE A 37 -9.00 13.60 -2.67
N GLY A 38 -8.00 13.66 -3.53
CA GLY A 38 -7.58 14.90 -4.20
C GLY A 38 -8.46 15.27 -5.40
N GLY A 39 -8.99 14.28 -6.12
CA GLY A 39 -9.72 14.50 -7.37
C GLY A 39 -8.84 15.22 -8.40
N THR A 40 -9.38 16.28 -8.98
CA THR A 40 -8.68 17.09 -10.00
C THR A 40 -7.68 18.09 -9.42
N ASN A 41 -7.60 18.21 -8.09
CA ASN A 41 -6.73 19.20 -7.42
C ASN A 41 -5.33 18.62 -7.12
N VAL A 42 -5.05 17.38 -7.54
CA VAL A 42 -3.76 16.72 -7.28
C VAL A 42 -3.18 16.10 -8.56
N LYS A 43 -1.85 16.01 -8.58
CA LYS A 43 -1.11 15.20 -9.55
C LYS A 43 -0.28 14.18 -8.81
N THR A 44 -0.52 12.90 -9.06
CA THR A 44 0.16 11.82 -8.39
C THR A 44 1.27 11.19 -9.25
N SER A 45 2.22 10.57 -8.60
CA SER A 45 3.20 9.70 -9.26
C SER A 45 3.77 8.68 -8.28
N SER A 46 3.72 7.39 -8.63
CA SER A 46 4.29 6.33 -7.80
C SER A 46 5.76 6.04 -8.16
N ALA A 47 6.55 5.65 -7.15
CA ALA A 47 7.92 5.17 -7.34
C ALA A 47 7.95 3.75 -7.90
N THR A 48 7.06 2.90 -7.41
CA THR A 48 6.90 1.52 -7.82
C THR A 48 5.75 1.35 -8.81
N ASN A 49 5.76 0.24 -9.53
CA ASN A 49 4.59 -0.27 -10.23
C ASN A 49 4.08 -1.55 -9.53
N PRO A 50 2.84 -1.99 -9.82
CA PRO A 50 2.21 -3.10 -9.11
C PRO A 50 2.92 -4.46 -9.20
N LEU A 51 3.82 -4.62 -10.17
CA LEU A 51 4.57 -5.85 -10.42
C LEU A 51 6.03 -5.75 -9.96
N GLN A 52 6.37 -4.78 -9.11
CA GLN A 52 7.69 -4.59 -8.52
C GLN A 52 7.66 -4.86 -7.02
N ASP A 53 8.76 -5.43 -6.53
CA ASP A 53 9.00 -5.55 -5.10
C ASP A 53 9.32 -4.16 -4.52
N PRO A 54 8.53 -3.64 -3.56
CA PRO A 54 8.74 -2.31 -3.01
C PRO A 54 10.00 -2.18 -2.14
N HIS A 55 10.60 -3.30 -1.70
CA HIS A 55 11.87 -3.26 -0.95
C HIS A 55 13.06 -2.87 -1.84
N TYR A 56 13.00 -3.14 -3.16
CA TYR A 56 14.16 -3.07 -4.07
C TYR A 56 13.90 -2.20 -5.29
N ILE A 57 14.02 -0.88 -5.12
CA ILE A 57 13.82 0.10 -6.20
C ILE A 57 15.15 0.80 -6.53
N GLN A 58 15.41 0.99 -7.82
CA GLN A 58 16.56 1.79 -8.26
C GLN A 58 16.25 3.29 -8.19
N ALA A 59 17.12 4.06 -7.56
CA ALA A 59 17.04 5.52 -7.51
C ALA A 59 17.36 6.14 -8.87
N ARG A 60 16.41 6.10 -9.82
CA ARG A 60 16.56 6.64 -11.20
C ARG A 60 16.42 8.16 -11.20
N PRO A 61 17.08 8.86 -12.16
CA PRO A 61 16.98 10.32 -12.29
C PRO A 61 15.54 10.84 -12.38
N SER A 62 14.64 10.10 -13.03
CA SER A 62 13.21 10.45 -13.12
C SER A 62 12.53 10.49 -11.75
N LEU A 63 12.83 9.55 -10.86
CA LEU A 63 12.29 9.53 -9.50
C LEU A 63 12.88 10.65 -8.64
N ILE A 64 14.19 10.89 -8.75
CA ILE A 64 14.86 12.02 -8.07
C ILE A 64 14.20 13.34 -8.46
N SER A 65 13.96 13.56 -9.76
CA SER A 65 13.30 14.76 -10.26
C SER A 65 11.84 14.90 -9.76
N LYS A 66 11.10 13.80 -9.59
CA LYS A 66 9.74 13.80 -9.03
C LYS A 66 9.75 14.18 -7.55
N VAL A 67 10.63 13.56 -6.76
CA VAL A 67 10.83 13.90 -5.34
C VAL A 67 11.22 15.37 -5.16
N GLY A 68 12.10 15.89 -6.00
CA GLY A 68 12.54 17.29 -5.96
C GLY A 68 11.42 18.31 -6.24
N ARG A 69 10.30 17.89 -6.82
CA ARG A 69 9.14 18.74 -7.16
C ARG A 69 7.87 18.36 -6.40
N ALA A 70 7.93 17.39 -5.52
CA ALA A 70 6.77 16.97 -4.75
C ALA A 70 6.46 17.98 -3.62
N ASP A 71 5.18 18.24 -3.41
CA ASP A 71 4.67 18.97 -2.26
C ASP A 71 4.38 18.00 -1.09
N LEU A 72 4.03 16.75 -1.41
CA LEU A 72 3.78 15.68 -0.46
C LEU A 72 4.40 14.37 -0.93
N ILE A 73 5.09 13.69 -0.03
CA ILE A 73 5.52 12.29 -0.20
C ILE A 73 4.67 11.42 0.73
N VAL A 74 4.13 10.31 0.18
CA VAL A 74 3.40 9.30 0.94
C VAL A 74 4.03 7.94 0.71
N CYS A 75 4.50 7.31 1.77
CA CYS A 75 5.13 5.98 1.76
C CYS A 75 4.47 5.05 2.78
N SER A 76 4.62 3.75 2.63
CA SER A 76 4.19 2.77 3.64
C SER A 76 4.94 2.97 4.95
N GLY A 77 6.22 3.27 4.91
CA GLY A 77 7.06 3.49 6.09
C GLY A 77 7.45 2.18 6.78
N ALA A 78 7.71 2.23 8.08
CA ALA A 78 8.23 1.09 8.86
C ALA A 78 9.44 0.43 8.19
N GLN A 79 10.27 1.25 7.53
CA GLN A 79 11.51 0.85 6.82
C GLN A 79 11.31 -0.01 5.55
N LEU A 80 10.12 -0.03 4.94
CA LEU A 80 9.91 -0.70 3.66
C LEU A 80 10.87 -0.14 2.60
N GLU A 81 10.95 1.18 2.52
CA GLU A 81 11.67 1.92 1.48
C GLU A 81 13.10 2.29 1.87
N ILE A 82 13.60 1.77 3.00
CA ILE A 82 14.91 2.14 3.57
C ILE A 82 16.09 1.93 2.61
N GLY A 83 15.96 0.96 1.70
CA GLY A 83 17.01 0.63 0.72
C GLY A 83 17.19 1.68 -0.39
N TRP A 84 16.20 2.54 -0.62
CA TRP A 84 16.21 3.44 -1.78
C TRP A 84 15.67 4.86 -1.53
N LEU A 85 14.67 5.05 -0.69
CA LEU A 85 14.05 6.36 -0.42
C LEU A 85 15.03 7.40 0.13
N PRO A 86 15.94 7.09 1.09
CA PRO A 86 16.90 8.05 1.58
C PRO A 86 17.82 8.64 0.49
N MET A 87 18.14 7.85 -0.54
CA MET A 87 18.90 8.29 -1.70
C MET A 87 18.10 9.29 -2.56
N LEU A 88 16.80 9.01 -2.78
CA LEU A 88 15.91 9.90 -3.53
C LEU A 88 15.71 11.24 -2.81
N LEU A 89 15.46 11.21 -1.50
CA LEU A 89 15.30 12.42 -0.68
C LEU A 89 16.55 13.29 -0.71
N ARG A 90 17.73 12.68 -0.49
CA ARG A 90 19.01 13.40 -0.50
C ARG A 90 19.31 14.03 -1.86
N LYS A 91 19.06 13.30 -2.97
CA LYS A 91 19.36 13.80 -4.32
C LYS A 91 18.26 14.70 -4.87
N GLY A 92 17.02 14.54 -4.44
CA GLY A 92 15.89 15.41 -4.77
C GLY A 92 16.05 16.82 -4.21
N ASN A 93 16.81 16.94 -3.09
CA ASN A 93 17.16 18.20 -2.45
C ASN A 93 15.95 19.12 -2.19
N ASN A 94 14.86 18.52 -1.74
CA ASN A 94 13.62 19.23 -1.40
C ASN A 94 13.41 19.14 0.14
N PRO A 95 13.67 20.22 0.89
CA PRO A 95 13.56 20.21 2.35
C PRO A 95 12.12 20.06 2.84
N ASP A 96 11.14 20.43 2.03
CA ASP A 96 9.72 20.47 2.41
C ASP A 96 9.10 19.07 2.51
N VAL A 97 9.77 18.05 1.93
CA VAL A 97 9.31 16.64 1.92
C VAL A 97 10.26 15.69 2.67
N LEU A 98 11.06 16.21 3.59
CA LEU A 98 11.93 15.38 4.44
C LEU A 98 11.13 14.76 5.61
N PRO A 99 11.56 13.63 6.17
CA PRO A 99 10.96 13.05 7.37
C PRO A 99 10.81 14.09 8.49
N GLY A 100 9.59 14.21 9.04
CA GLY A 100 9.24 15.19 10.05
C GLY A 100 8.68 16.52 9.52
N SER A 101 8.75 16.78 8.21
CA SER A 101 8.09 17.94 7.59
C SER A 101 6.59 17.70 7.33
N ALA A 102 5.87 18.78 7.02
CA ALA A 102 4.48 18.70 6.60
C ALA A 102 4.30 17.93 5.29
N GLY A 103 5.27 17.97 4.39
CA GLY A 103 5.26 17.29 3.10
C GLY A 103 5.69 15.80 3.16
N PHE A 104 5.78 15.18 4.35
CA PHE A 104 6.15 13.77 4.47
C PHE A 104 5.16 12.98 5.32
N LEU A 105 4.64 11.87 4.79
CA LEU A 105 3.70 10.99 5.46
C LEU A 105 4.12 9.53 5.33
N GLU A 106 4.25 8.84 6.46
CA GLU A 106 4.42 7.38 6.54
C GLU A 106 3.11 6.75 7.03
N ALA A 107 2.49 5.92 6.20
CA ALA A 107 1.20 5.28 6.48
C ALA A 107 1.23 4.45 7.77
N SER A 108 2.33 3.75 8.03
CA SER A 108 2.54 2.92 9.22
C SER A 108 2.48 3.68 10.54
N MET A 109 2.62 5.01 10.52
CA MET A 109 2.54 5.84 11.73
C MET A 109 1.10 6.07 12.21
N TYR A 110 0.11 5.80 11.36
CA TYR A 110 -1.31 6.06 11.63
C TYR A 110 -2.11 4.80 11.92
N VAL A 111 -1.44 3.65 11.96
CA VAL A 111 -2.09 2.34 12.18
C VAL A 111 -1.44 1.60 13.36
N LYS A 112 -2.17 0.62 13.90
CA LYS A 112 -1.57 -0.31 14.87
C LYS A 112 -0.55 -1.17 14.12
N ARG A 113 0.72 -1.06 14.50
CA ARG A 113 1.79 -1.85 13.90
C ARG A 113 1.79 -3.27 14.45
N LEU A 114 1.89 -4.24 13.57
CA LEU A 114 1.95 -5.67 13.85
C LEU A 114 3.35 -6.22 13.55
N ASP A 115 3.68 -7.40 14.06
CA ASP A 115 4.95 -8.12 13.82
C ASP A 115 6.19 -7.23 14.04
N ILE A 116 6.24 -6.56 15.20
CA ILE A 116 7.38 -5.73 15.60
C ILE A 116 8.54 -6.66 15.94
N ALA A 117 9.60 -6.62 15.15
CA ALA A 117 10.76 -7.47 15.35
C ALA A 117 11.52 -7.11 16.64
N VAL A 118 11.97 -8.13 17.36
CA VAL A 118 12.78 -7.97 18.59
C VAL A 118 14.22 -7.52 18.25
N SER A 119 14.71 -7.85 17.05
CA SER A 119 16.05 -7.53 16.56
C SER A 119 16.00 -6.55 15.40
N SER A 120 16.97 -5.66 15.32
CA SER A 120 17.19 -4.78 14.16
C SER A 120 18.27 -5.31 13.21
N ASP A 121 18.73 -6.55 13.41
CA ASP A 121 19.82 -7.16 12.63
C ASP A 121 19.33 -7.57 11.24
N ARG A 122 19.64 -6.75 10.25
CA ARG A 122 19.28 -6.98 8.83
C ARG A 122 20.10 -8.09 8.17
N SER A 123 21.13 -8.64 8.83
CA SER A 123 21.78 -9.86 8.35
C SER A 123 20.83 -11.07 8.38
N GLN A 124 19.74 -10.96 9.12
CA GLN A 124 18.66 -11.93 9.21
C GLN A 124 17.54 -11.71 8.17
N GLY A 125 17.80 -10.97 7.10
CA GLY A 125 16.86 -10.71 6.01
C GLY A 125 16.12 -9.36 6.11
N ASP A 126 14.90 -9.29 5.55
CA ASP A 126 14.06 -8.09 5.57
C ASP A 126 13.39 -7.94 6.94
N VAL A 127 14.20 -7.53 7.93
CA VAL A 127 13.73 -7.28 9.30
C VAL A 127 13.20 -5.86 9.41
N HIS A 128 11.98 -5.71 9.92
CA HIS A 128 11.32 -4.43 10.14
C HIS A 128 11.12 -4.16 11.65
N PRO A 129 12.11 -3.54 12.34
CA PRO A 129 12.04 -3.33 13.79
C PRO A 129 10.94 -2.35 14.20
N GLN A 130 10.40 -1.57 13.28
CA GLN A 130 9.27 -0.68 13.53
C GLN A 130 7.91 -1.35 13.32
N GLY A 131 7.87 -2.63 13.00
CA GLY A 131 6.69 -3.43 12.65
C GLY A 131 6.61 -3.73 11.16
N ASN A 132 5.76 -4.69 10.79
CA ASN A 132 5.55 -5.06 9.40
C ASN A 132 5.05 -3.86 8.58
N PRO A 133 5.64 -3.56 7.41
CA PRO A 133 5.33 -2.36 6.63
C PRO A 133 4.09 -2.50 5.72
N HIS A 134 3.59 -3.71 5.49
CA HIS A 134 2.52 -3.98 4.50
C HIS A 134 1.12 -3.65 5.05
N VAL A 135 1.00 -2.47 5.66
CA VAL A 135 -0.20 -1.99 6.38
C VAL A 135 -1.43 -1.86 5.49
N GLN A 136 -1.21 -1.69 4.19
CA GLN A 136 -2.24 -1.46 3.19
C GLN A 136 -3.15 -2.66 2.96
N THR A 137 -2.73 -3.87 3.34
CA THR A 137 -3.51 -5.10 3.10
C THR A 137 -4.70 -5.30 4.07
N ASN A 138 -4.90 -4.38 5.01
CA ASN A 138 -6.10 -4.30 5.85
C ASN A 138 -6.93 -3.05 5.47
N PRO A 139 -8.20 -3.17 5.06
CA PRO A 139 -9.03 -2.05 4.60
C PRO A 139 -9.32 -1.03 5.71
N HIS A 140 -9.32 -1.42 6.99
CA HIS A 140 -9.45 -0.47 8.09
C HIS A 140 -8.26 0.49 8.16
N ASN A 141 -7.05 0.01 7.84
CA ASN A 141 -5.85 0.83 7.79
C ASN A 141 -5.92 1.87 6.65
N ILE A 142 -6.45 1.49 5.49
CA ILE A 142 -6.67 2.43 4.36
C ILE A 142 -7.51 3.63 4.82
N LEU A 143 -8.56 3.40 5.62
CA LEU A 143 -9.41 4.47 6.13
C LEU A 143 -8.66 5.40 7.11
N LEU A 144 -7.80 4.84 7.96
CA LEU A 144 -6.97 5.63 8.89
C LEU A 144 -5.97 6.50 8.13
N VAL A 145 -5.30 5.91 7.12
CA VAL A 145 -4.35 6.64 6.27
C VAL A 145 -5.05 7.70 5.42
N ALA A 146 -6.27 7.43 4.92
CA ALA A 146 -7.07 8.41 4.19
C ALA A 146 -7.33 9.68 5.01
N LYS A 147 -7.66 9.53 6.29
CA LYS A 147 -7.85 10.66 7.23
C LYS A 147 -6.56 11.48 7.38
N ALA A 148 -5.45 10.82 7.68
CA ALA A 148 -4.15 11.47 7.84
C ALA A 148 -3.68 12.15 6.54
N MET A 149 -3.87 11.51 5.40
CA MET A 149 -3.55 12.07 4.09
C MET A 149 -4.37 13.32 3.80
N THR A 150 -5.69 13.30 4.08
CA THR A 150 -6.57 14.45 3.90
C THR A 150 -6.14 15.63 4.76
N GLU A 151 -5.81 15.40 6.03
CA GLU A 151 -5.32 16.45 6.94
C GLU A 151 -4.04 17.10 6.39
N ARG A 152 -3.14 16.27 5.86
CA ARG A 152 -1.87 16.72 5.29
C ARG A 152 -2.07 17.51 3.99
N MET A 153 -2.95 17.03 3.10
CA MET A 153 -3.31 17.74 1.86
C MET A 153 -3.99 19.10 2.17
N ALA A 154 -4.92 19.11 3.12
CA ALA A 154 -5.58 20.37 3.53
C ALA A 154 -4.61 21.39 4.17
N GLN A 155 -3.57 20.90 4.86
CA GLN A 155 -2.51 21.76 5.42
C GLN A 155 -1.62 22.36 4.31
N LEU A 156 -1.27 21.58 3.29
CA LEU A 156 -0.37 21.99 2.21
C LEU A 156 -1.09 22.80 1.13
N ASP A 157 -2.37 22.57 0.95
CA ASP A 157 -3.23 23.23 -0.03
C ASP A 157 -4.55 23.68 0.62
N PRO A 158 -4.52 24.73 1.45
CA PRO A 158 -5.70 25.21 2.18
C PRO A 158 -6.81 25.74 1.27
N GLY A 159 -6.50 26.11 0.02
CA GLY A 159 -7.48 26.55 -0.96
C GLY A 159 -8.50 25.47 -1.35
N HIS A 160 -8.10 24.21 -1.31
CA HIS A 160 -8.95 23.06 -1.63
C HIS A 160 -9.27 22.18 -0.41
N ALA A 161 -8.98 22.64 0.82
CA ALA A 161 -9.18 21.87 2.04
C ALA A 161 -10.61 21.33 2.19
N ASN A 162 -11.63 22.12 1.86
CA ASN A 162 -13.03 21.70 1.93
C ASN A 162 -13.35 20.58 0.92
N ASP A 163 -12.77 20.64 -0.26
CA ASP A 163 -12.95 19.61 -1.28
C ASP A 163 -12.37 18.27 -0.83
N TYR A 164 -11.17 18.30 -0.24
CA TYR A 164 -10.54 17.09 0.32
C TYR A 164 -11.35 16.50 1.47
N GLN A 165 -11.86 17.34 2.37
CA GLN A 165 -12.70 16.90 3.48
C GLN A 165 -14.02 16.28 2.99
N GLN A 166 -14.67 16.88 2.00
CA GLN A 166 -15.92 16.34 1.44
C GLN A 166 -15.67 14.96 0.79
N ARG A 167 -14.60 14.83 -0.02
CA ARG A 167 -14.25 13.54 -0.64
C ARG A 167 -13.85 12.48 0.39
N LEU A 168 -13.19 12.87 1.49
CA LEU A 168 -12.95 11.97 2.61
C LEU A 168 -14.24 11.47 3.24
N LEU A 169 -15.24 12.32 3.46
CA LEU A 169 -16.53 11.93 4.01
C LEU A 169 -17.23 10.92 3.10
N ASP A 170 -17.27 11.19 1.80
CA ASP A 170 -17.87 10.32 0.79
C ASP A 170 -17.14 8.97 0.69
N PHE A 171 -15.82 9.02 0.65
CA PHE A 171 -14.98 7.82 0.66
C PHE A 171 -15.19 7.01 1.93
N SER A 172 -15.13 7.63 3.11
CA SER A 172 -15.27 6.96 4.41
C SER A 172 -16.62 6.26 4.53
N HIS A 173 -17.71 6.90 4.08
CA HIS A 173 -19.04 6.32 4.09
C HIS A 173 -19.12 5.07 3.20
N ASN A 174 -18.68 5.18 1.95
CA ASN A 174 -18.73 4.08 0.99
C ASN A 174 -17.75 2.95 1.35
N TRP A 175 -16.55 3.29 1.80
CA TRP A 175 -15.52 2.34 2.21
C TRP A 175 -15.95 1.52 3.43
N SER A 176 -16.56 2.17 4.44
CA SER A 176 -17.09 1.45 5.60
C SER A 176 -18.18 0.46 5.24
N LYS A 177 -19.06 0.78 4.28
CA LYS A 177 -20.05 -0.17 3.75
C LYS A 177 -19.39 -1.34 3.03
N ALA A 178 -18.35 -1.07 2.24
CA ALA A 178 -17.61 -2.11 1.55
C ALA A 178 -16.90 -3.05 2.56
N ILE A 179 -16.27 -2.51 3.61
CA ILE A 179 -15.66 -3.33 4.68
C ILE A 179 -16.68 -4.29 5.27
N VAL A 180 -17.86 -3.82 5.68
CA VAL A 180 -18.92 -4.68 6.24
C VAL A 180 -19.34 -5.79 5.26
N ALA A 181 -19.46 -5.47 3.97
CA ALA A 181 -19.79 -6.44 2.94
C ALA A 181 -18.67 -7.48 2.73
N TRP A 182 -17.42 -7.04 2.72
CA TRP A 182 -16.24 -7.90 2.60
C TRP A 182 -16.11 -8.85 3.80
N GLU A 183 -16.24 -8.35 5.03
CA GLU A 183 -16.17 -9.15 6.25
C GLU A 183 -17.26 -10.21 6.31
N LYS A 184 -18.50 -9.85 5.89
CA LYS A 184 -19.59 -10.82 5.77
C LYS A 184 -19.28 -11.89 4.74
N ARG A 185 -18.75 -11.51 3.57
CA ARG A 185 -18.41 -12.44 2.49
C ARG A 185 -17.24 -13.35 2.86
N ALA A 186 -16.30 -12.85 3.64
CA ALA A 186 -15.09 -13.54 4.05
C ALA A 186 -15.21 -14.34 5.35
N SER A 187 -16.43 -14.48 5.92
CA SER A 187 -16.65 -15.14 7.22
C SER A 187 -16.05 -16.53 7.33
N ASP A 188 -16.09 -17.30 6.23
CA ASP A 188 -15.63 -18.69 6.16
C ASP A 188 -14.11 -18.82 6.04
N LEU A 189 -13.41 -17.70 5.79
CA LEU A 189 -11.94 -17.65 5.78
C LEU A 189 -11.33 -17.65 7.19
N ARG A 190 -12.12 -17.34 8.24
CA ARG A 190 -11.63 -17.28 9.62
C ARG A 190 -11.09 -18.64 10.09
N GLY A 191 -9.87 -18.63 10.62
CA GLY A 191 -9.16 -19.82 11.07
C GLY A 191 -8.52 -20.65 9.95
N LYS A 192 -8.67 -20.22 8.67
CA LYS A 192 -7.96 -20.86 7.56
C LYS A 192 -6.46 -20.66 7.70
N ARG A 193 -5.70 -21.69 7.38
CA ARG A 193 -4.25 -21.76 7.58
C ARG A 193 -3.52 -21.48 6.28
N VAL A 194 -2.60 -20.52 6.30
CA VAL A 194 -1.90 -20.04 5.11
C VAL A 194 -0.40 -20.27 5.19
N ILE A 195 0.20 -20.63 4.04
CA ILE A 195 1.63 -20.58 3.79
C ILE A 195 1.87 -19.37 2.92
N SER A 196 2.55 -18.34 3.44
CA SER A 196 2.87 -17.12 2.68
C SER A 196 4.19 -17.30 1.93
N HIS A 197 4.34 -16.69 0.75
CA HIS A 197 5.65 -16.66 0.11
C HIS A 197 6.64 -15.85 0.95
N HIS A 198 6.23 -14.63 1.30
CA HIS A 198 6.90 -13.65 2.15
C HIS A 198 5.90 -13.10 3.16
N LYS A 199 6.35 -12.54 4.27
CA LYS A 199 5.51 -11.96 5.33
C LYS A 199 4.81 -10.64 4.93
N SER A 200 4.26 -10.56 3.73
CA SER A 200 3.55 -9.37 3.24
C SER A 200 2.09 -9.30 3.68
N TRP A 201 1.55 -10.33 4.31
CA TRP A 201 0.11 -10.52 4.47
C TRP A 201 -0.38 -10.45 5.92
N ILE A 202 0.48 -10.05 6.86
CA ILE A 202 0.18 -10.01 8.30
C ILE A 202 -1.11 -9.21 8.60
N TYR A 203 -1.31 -8.07 7.94
CA TYR A 203 -2.50 -7.25 8.14
C TYR A 203 -3.75 -7.81 7.46
N LEU A 204 -3.62 -8.49 6.32
CA LEU A 204 -4.70 -9.26 5.71
C LEU A 204 -5.11 -10.42 6.62
N GLN A 205 -4.14 -11.13 7.18
CA GLN A 205 -4.34 -12.24 8.10
C GLN A 205 -5.04 -11.78 9.39
N ASP A 206 -4.60 -10.67 9.99
CA ASP A 206 -5.23 -10.06 11.17
C ASP A 206 -6.69 -9.67 10.87
N TRP A 207 -6.96 -9.06 9.71
CA TRP A 207 -8.30 -8.66 9.31
C TRP A 207 -9.24 -9.84 9.08
N LEU A 208 -8.81 -10.85 8.34
CA LEU A 208 -9.64 -12.00 7.96
C LEU A 208 -9.64 -13.12 9.01
N GLY A 209 -8.76 -13.05 10.01
CA GLY A 209 -8.56 -14.10 11.00
C GLY A 209 -7.91 -15.35 10.41
N LEU A 210 -7.00 -15.18 9.42
CA LEU A 210 -6.19 -16.26 8.87
C LEU A 210 -5.01 -16.57 9.80
N GLU A 211 -4.52 -17.82 9.77
CA GLU A 211 -3.37 -18.27 10.54
C GLU A 211 -2.17 -18.56 9.64
N GLU A 212 -1.11 -17.73 9.72
CA GLU A 212 0.14 -18.05 9.03
C GLU A 212 0.84 -19.22 9.73
N VAL A 213 0.98 -20.35 9.02
CA VAL A 213 1.58 -21.56 9.57
C VAL A 213 3.01 -21.78 9.08
N ALA A 214 3.41 -21.17 7.98
CA ALA A 214 4.76 -21.18 7.43
C ALA A 214 4.96 -20.10 6.37
N THR A 215 6.23 -19.88 5.97
CA THR A 215 6.61 -19.09 4.81
C THR A 215 7.42 -19.94 3.83
N LEU A 216 7.32 -19.65 2.52
CA LEU A 216 8.16 -20.29 1.50
C LEU A 216 9.61 -19.80 1.58
N GLU A 217 9.81 -18.57 2.02
CA GLU A 217 11.14 -18.06 2.35
C GLU A 217 11.56 -18.58 3.72
N PRO A 218 12.78 -19.13 3.86
CA PRO A 218 13.28 -19.61 5.15
C PRO A 218 13.50 -18.45 6.15
N VAL A 219 13.80 -17.28 5.60
CA VAL A 219 13.91 -15.99 6.30
C VAL A 219 13.35 -14.93 5.35
N SER A 220 12.63 -13.93 5.85
CA SER A 220 12.05 -12.85 5.03
C SER A 220 13.11 -12.20 4.13
N GLY A 221 12.84 -12.13 2.81
CA GLY A 221 13.76 -11.59 1.81
C GLY A 221 14.86 -12.56 1.34
N VAL A 222 14.93 -13.77 1.90
CA VAL A 222 15.83 -14.82 1.43
C VAL A 222 15.06 -15.79 0.53
N PRO A 223 15.45 -15.96 -0.75
CA PRO A 223 14.71 -16.80 -1.68
C PRO A 223 14.51 -18.23 -1.17
N PRO A 224 13.37 -18.88 -1.49
CA PRO A 224 13.10 -20.26 -1.12
C PRO A 224 14.20 -21.21 -1.57
N THR A 225 14.71 -22.03 -0.64
CA THR A 225 15.74 -23.03 -0.92
C THR A 225 15.12 -24.42 -1.11
N ALA A 226 15.82 -25.31 -1.84
CA ALA A 226 15.35 -26.68 -2.05
C ALA A 226 15.19 -27.45 -0.72
N THR A 227 16.11 -27.25 0.22
CA THR A 227 16.05 -27.87 1.56
C THR A 227 14.81 -27.40 2.31
N HIS A 228 14.58 -26.08 2.39
CA HIS A 228 13.42 -25.53 3.09
C HIS A 228 12.10 -25.99 2.46
N LEU A 229 12.02 -26.03 1.12
CA LEU A 229 10.83 -26.54 0.42
C LEU A 229 10.59 -28.03 0.71
N ALA A 230 11.65 -28.85 0.82
CA ALA A 230 11.53 -30.25 1.21
C ALA A 230 11.02 -30.40 2.65
N ASP A 231 11.47 -29.56 3.58
CA ASP A 231 10.97 -29.51 4.96
C ASP A 231 9.49 -29.13 5.02
N LEU A 232 9.06 -28.13 4.20
CA LEU A 232 7.65 -27.77 4.07
C LEU A 232 6.82 -28.92 3.48
N LEU A 233 7.34 -29.64 2.46
CA LEU A 233 6.67 -30.80 1.90
C LEU A 233 6.50 -31.92 2.95
N ASN A 234 7.53 -32.19 3.76
CA ASN A 234 7.44 -33.17 4.84
C ASN A 234 6.39 -32.76 5.89
N ARG A 235 6.29 -31.47 6.21
CA ARG A 235 5.36 -30.93 7.20
C ARG A 235 3.92 -30.90 6.70
N PHE A 236 3.68 -30.55 5.43
CA PHE A 236 2.36 -30.30 4.85
C PHE A 236 1.94 -31.35 3.79
N GLY A 237 2.76 -32.35 3.54
CA GLY A 237 2.42 -33.46 2.67
C GLY A 237 1.19 -34.22 3.17
N GLY A 238 0.32 -34.65 2.25
CA GLY A 238 -0.92 -35.35 2.61
C GLY A 238 -2.10 -34.39 2.94
N ASN A 239 -2.04 -33.16 2.51
CA ASN A 239 -3.07 -32.12 2.68
C ASN A 239 -3.37 -31.78 4.16
N ASN A 240 -2.35 -31.90 5.02
CA ASN A 240 -2.48 -31.67 6.45
C ASN A 240 -1.93 -30.31 6.86
N GLY A 241 -2.84 -29.39 7.22
CA GLY A 241 -2.48 -28.24 8.06
C GLY A 241 -2.23 -26.91 7.35
N ALA A 242 -2.58 -26.76 6.06
CA ALA A 242 -2.69 -25.48 5.40
C ALA A 242 -3.80 -25.53 4.34
N ASP A 243 -4.53 -24.41 4.18
CA ASP A 243 -5.63 -24.26 3.24
C ASP A 243 -5.16 -23.56 1.94
N PHE A 244 -4.16 -22.67 2.03
CA PHE A 244 -3.68 -21.89 0.90
C PHE A 244 -2.16 -21.69 0.94
N ILE A 245 -1.55 -21.57 -0.25
CA ILE A 245 -0.20 -21.03 -0.44
C ILE A 245 -0.37 -19.69 -1.16
N ILE A 246 -0.06 -18.56 -0.51
CA ILE A 246 -0.28 -17.23 -1.07
C ILE A 246 1.03 -16.55 -1.49
N ARG A 247 0.99 -15.79 -2.60
CA ARG A 247 2.11 -15.01 -3.10
C ARG A 247 1.67 -13.73 -3.78
N ALA A 248 2.56 -12.73 -3.80
CA ALA A 248 2.39 -11.51 -4.58
C ALA A 248 2.76 -11.70 -6.06
N PRO A 249 2.32 -10.82 -6.98
CA PRO A 249 2.56 -10.95 -8.43
C PRO A 249 4.04 -10.91 -8.84
N PHE A 250 4.86 -10.11 -8.15
CA PHE A 250 6.30 -10.00 -8.43
C PHE A 250 7.12 -11.18 -7.91
N GLN A 251 6.56 -12.01 -7.03
CA GLN A 251 7.22 -13.19 -6.50
C GLN A 251 7.16 -14.35 -7.48
N SER A 252 8.25 -15.12 -7.56
CA SER A 252 8.30 -16.31 -8.42
C SER A 252 7.19 -17.31 -8.10
N ALA A 253 6.47 -17.76 -9.13
CA ALA A 253 5.46 -18.80 -8.98
C ALA A 253 6.07 -20.21 -8.75
N LYS A 254 7.36 -20.43 -9.05
CA LYS A 254 7.98 -21.77 -9.01
C LYS A 254 7.88 -22.45 -7.65
N PRO A 255 8.23 -21.80 -6.50
CA PRO A 255 8.16 -22.46 -5.20
C PRO A 255 6.73 -22.81 -4.79
N SER A 256 5.78 -21.87 -4.94
CA SER A 256 4.38 -22.10 -4.58
C SER A 256 3.74 -23.18 -5.44
N LYS A 257 3.99 -23.19 -6.77
CA LYS A 257 3.52 -24.22 -7.68
C LYS A 257 4.12 -25.58 -7.34
N TRP A 258 5.42 -25.64 -7.08
CA TRP A 258 6.12 -26.88 -6.73
C TRP A 258 5.56 -27.53 -5.46
N LEU A 259 5.29 -26.71 -4.42
CA LEU A 259 4.71 -27.22 -3.17
C LEU A 259 3.24 -27.61 -3.37
N SER A 260 2.45 -26.81 -4.07
CA SER A 260 1.04 -27.06 -4.39
C SER A 260 0.84 -28.39 -5.13
N GLU A 261 1.63 -28.65 -6.19
CA GLU A 261 1.56 -29.89 -6.97
C GLU A 261 1.83 -31.15 -6.15
N ARG A 262 2.57 -31.04 -5.05
CA ARG A 262 2.99 -32.18 -4.21
C ARG A 262 2.13 -32.38 -2.97
N THR A 263 1.53 -31.30 -2.48
CA THR A 263 0.69 -31.32 -1.26
C THR A 263 -0.80 -31.31 -1.56
N GLY A 264 -1.21 -30.89 -2.77
CA GLY A 264 -2.62 -30.61 -3.10
C GLY A 264 -3.13 -29.27 -2.56
N ILE A 265 -2.32 -28.51 -1.78
CA ILE A 265 -2.73 -27.20 -1.25
C ILE A 265 -2.75 -26.18 -2.38
N PRO A 266 -3.86 -25.47 -2.63
CA PRO A 266 -3.96 -24.52 -3.73
C PRO A 266 -2.99 -23.33 -3.60
N ALA A 267 -2.29 -23.00 -4.69
CA ALA A 267 -1.42 -21.84 -4.78
C ALA A 267 -2.17 -20.64 -5.34
N VAL A 268 -2.36 -19.59 -4.54
CA VAL A 268 -3.15 -18.40 -4.84
C VAL A 268 -2.23 -17.21 -5.05
N LEU A 269 -2.39 -16.53 -6.19
CA LEU A 269 -1.79 -15.22 -6.44
C LEU A 269 -2.74 -14.14 -5.92
N LEU A 270 -2.25 -13.31 -4.99
CA LEU A 270 -3.00 -12.16 -4.45
C LEU A 270 -2.35 -10.86 -4.91
N PRO A 271 -3.13 -9.87 -5.40
CA PRO A 271 -2.59 -8.54 -5.68
C PRO A 271 -2.17 -7.85 -4.38
N LEU A 272 -0.89 -7.47 -4.25
CA LEU A 272 -0.38 -6.78 -3.05
C LEU A 272 -0.77 -5.30 -3.03
N THR A 273 -1.11 -4.76 -4.19
CA THR A 273 -1.51 -3.36 -4.41
C THR A 273 -2.48 -3.24 -5.58
N VAL A 274 -3.04 -2.06 -5.77
CA VAL A 274 -3.85 -1.71 -6.95
C VAL A 274 -3.04 -1.95 -8.24
N GLY A 275 -3.64 -2.60 -9.23
CA GLY A 275 -2.99 -2.99 -10.49
C GLY A 275 -2.13 -4.26 -10.40
N GLY A 276 -2.06 -4.92 -9.26
CA GLY A 276 -1.31 -6.18 -9.09
C GLY A 276 -1.90 -7.36 -9.89
N THR A 277 -3.13 -7.24 -10.33
CA THR A 277 -3.82 -8.13 -11.28
C THR A 277 -4.73 -7.29 -12.18
N ASP A 278 -5.20 -7.86 -13.28
CA ASP A 278 -6.10 -7.16 -14.22
C ASP A 278 -7.44 -6.76 -13.57
N GLN A 279 -7.87 -7.45 -12.53
CA GLN A 279 -9.10 -7.18 -11.79
C GLN A 279 -8.93 -6.10 -10.71
N ALA A 280 -7.74 -5.93 -10.16
CA ALA A 280 -7.44 -5.00 -9.06
C ALA A 280 -7.25 -3.54 -9.57
N THR A 281 -8.20 -3.00 -10.34
CA THR A 281 -8.04 -1.73 -11.07
C THR A 281 -8.22 -0.47 -10.24
N ASP A 282 -8.81 -0.59 -9.05
CA ASP A 282 -8.99 0.48 -8.07
C ASP A 282 -8.98 -0.10 -6.65
N LEU A 283 -9.08 0.76 -5.62
CA LEU A 283 -9.03 0.31 -4.22
C LEU A 283 -10.12 -0.72 -3.88
N TYR A 284 -11.36 -0.54 -4.36
CA TYR A 284 -12.46 -1.46 -4.07
C TYR A 284 -12.27 -2.80 -4.77
N LYS A 285 -11.96 -2.76 -6.07
CA LYS A 285 -11.73 -3.97 -6.87
C LYS A 285 -10.49 -4.73 -6.44
N TRP A 286 -9.49 -4.04 -5.90
CA TRP A 286 -8.31 -4.69 -5.32
C TRP A 286 -8.70 -5.60 -4.15
N PHE A 287 -9.47 -5.11 -3.16
CA PHE A 287 -9.94 -5.94 -2.05
C PHE A 287 -10.93 -7.01 -2.51
N ASP A 288 -11.83 -6.68 -3.46
CA ASP A 288 -12.73 -7.66 -4.07
C ASP A 288 -11.97 -8.81 -4.73
N ASP A 289 -10.92 -8.52 -5.49
CA ASP A 289 -10.13 -9.54 -6.17
C ASP A 289 -9.35 -10.43 -5.19
N MET A 290 -8.77 -9.86 -4.12
CA MET A 290 -8.14 -10.66 -3.07
C MET A 290 -9.12 -11.66 -2.46
N LEU A 291 -10.31 -11.21 -2.09
CA LEU A 291 -11.33 -12.08 -1.49
C LEU A 291 -11.87 -13.11 -2.49
N ASN A 292 -12.14 -12.72 -3.73
CA ASN A 292 -12.59 -13.64 -4.78
C ASN A 292 -11.58 -14.79 -5.00
N ARG A 293 -10.29 -14.48 -5.01
CA ARG A 293 -9.22 -15.47 -5.20
C ARG A 293 -9.12 -16.44 -4.03
N LEU A 294 -9.26 -15.96 -2.79
CA LEU A 294 -9.25 -16.82 -1.60
C LEU A 294 -10.51 -17.71 -1.56
N LEU A 295 -11.69 -17.16 -1.80
CA LEU A 295 -12.95 -17.88 -1.74
C LEU A 295 -13.15 -18.86 -2.90
N SER A 296 -12.58 -18.60 -4.08
CA SER A 296 -12.71 -19.51 -5.24
C SER A 296 -12.00 -20.84 -5.06
N THR A 297 -11.10 -20.96 -4.11
CA THR A 297 -10.36 -22.20 -3.83
C THR A 297 -11.08 -23.13 -2.85
N GLU A 298 -12.17 -22.67 -2.23
CA GLU A 298 -12.97 -23.49 -1.28
C GLU A 298 -13.91 -24.48 -1.98
N GLY A 299 -14.07 -24.41 -3.31
CA GLY A 299 -14.97 -25.26 -4.09
C GLY A 299 -14.28 -26.34 -4.93
N THR A 300 -12.96 -26.51 -4.78
CA THR A 300 -12.18 -27.54 -5.49
C THR A 300 -11.52 -28.48 -4.49
#